data_d0c3623c257de6974618a3c8a1d15a44
#
_entry.id   d0c3623c257de6974618a3c8a1d15a44
#
_cell.length_a   1.000
_cell.length_b   1.000
_cell.length_c   1.000
_cell.angle_alpha   90.00
_cell.angle_beta   90.00
_cell.angle_gamma   90.00
#
_symmetry.space_group_name_H-M   'P 1'
#
loop_
_entity.id
_entity.type
_entity.pdbx_description
1 polymer ?
#
loop_
_entity_poly.entity_id
_entity_poly.type
_entity_poly.pdbx_seq_one_letter_code
_entity_poly.pdbx_strand_id
1 'polypeptide(L)'
;MYSYVAMCLKKITKGIIHYFMNPSWLSRTTLLVGDASVETLQKSHVLVVGLGGVGSFAAEFIARAGVGEMTIVDGDVVDPTNRNRQLPALATNHGMSKAEWMAERLTAINPEIKLHVRKDFLTPDKADEICQAASYDYVMDCIDSITPKLCLIVSAKRNGLKIVSSMGAGGKMDPTRIKVADLYDTYTDHFALQIRKRLRRKGIGKGLITVFSDEPSPKSAIMLTDGANFKKSAYGTISYIPAAFGGACASVVIRDLIGEKIDLHKNKKLDDMKKKRVSWAKTPPKTDPSV
;
A
#
# COMPACT_ATOMS: atom_id res chain seq x y z
N MET A 1 45.79 4.29 28.43
CA MET A 1 45.61 3.00 27.74
C MET A 1 44.38 2.25 28.24
N TYR A 2 44.07 2.14 29.55
CA TYR A 2 42.92 1.45 30.11
C TYR A 2 41.56 2.04 29.75
N SER A 3 41.45 3.36 29.53
CA SER A 3 40.21 4.04 29.17
C SER A 3 39.69 3.69 27.75
N TYR A 4 40.58 3.48 26.80
CA TYR A 4 40.24 3.18 25.40
C TYR A 4 39.74 1.73 25.26
N VAL A 5 40.36 0.81 25.98
CA VAL A 5 39.98 -0.61 26.00
C VAL A 5 38.60 -0.78 26.67
N ALA A 6 38.34 -0.07 27.77
CA ALA A 6 37.04 -0.08 28.43
C ALA A 6 35.93 0.52 27.57
N MET A 7 36.22 1.54 26.75
CA MET A 7 35.28 2.13 25.82
C MET A 7 34.98 1.22 24.62
N CYS A 8 36.02 0.53 24.10
CA CYS A 8 35.85 -0.49 23.06
C CYS A 8 35.05 -1.71 23.56
N LEU A 9 35.36 -2.20 24.76
CA LEU A 9 34.62 -3.31 25.37
C LEU A 9 33.16 -2.94 25.66
N LYS A 10 32.85 -1.72 26.11
CA LYS A 10 31.47 -1.22 26.26
C LYS A 10 30.73 -1.09 24.94
N LYS A 11 31.40 -0.71 23.84
CA LYS A 11 30.80 -0.70 22.50
C LYS A 11 30.57 -2.12 21.97
N ILE A 12 31.52 -3.03 22.19
CA ILE A 12 31.40 -4.45 21.76
C ILE A 12 30.30 -5.14 22.57
N THR A 13 30.26 -4.96 23.88
CA THR A 13 29.20 -5.57 24.73
C THR A 13 27.82 -4.94 24.47
N LYS A 14 27.72 -3.63 24.23
CA LYS A 14 26.45 -3.02 23.75
C LYS A 14 26.05 -3.55 22.39
N GLY A 15 26.97 -3.70 21.44
CA GLY A 15 26.68 -4.27 20.13
C GLY A 15 26.28 -5.76 20.20
N ILE A 16 26.92 -6.54 21.07
CA ILE A 16 26.57 -7.95 21.28
C ILE A 16 25.26 -8.09 22.03
N ILE A 17 24.98 -7.28 23.04
CA ILE A 17 23.70 -7.30 23.78
C ILE A 17 22.54 -6.85 22.86
N HIS A 18 22.74 -5.87 21.96
CA HIS A 18 21.74 -5.47 20.99
C HIS A 18 21.47 -6.55 19.92
N TYR A 19 22.51 -7.31 19.53
CA TYR A 19 22.36 -8.42 18.59
C TYR A 19 21.49 -9.57 19.12
N PHE A 20 21.30 -9.67 20.45
CA PHE A 20 20.42 -10.64 21.10
C PHE A 20 19.00 -10.14 21.36
N MET A 21 18.69 -8.84 21.10
CA MET A 21 17.35 -8.30 21.32
C MET A 21 16.41 -8.49 20.14
N ASN A 22 16.91 -8.58 18.92
CA ASN A 22 16.09 -8.81 17.73
C ASN A 22 16.12 -10.29 17.34
N PRO A 23 14.99 -10.86 16.89
CA PRO A 23 14.96 -12.24 16.42
C PRO A 23 16.01 -12.49 15.34
N SER A 24 16.70 -13.64 15.38
CA SER A 24 17.82 -13.95 14.48
C SER A 24 17.44 -13.90 12.99
N TRP A 25 16.18 -14.18 12.66
CA TRP A 25 15.66 -14.13 11.29
C TRP A 25 15.56 -12.69 10.74
N LEU A 26 15.56 -11.65 11.61
CA LEU A 26 15.62 -10.25 11.21
C LEU A 26 17.06 -9.70 11.07
N SER A 27 18.09 -10.52 11.28
CA SER A 27 19.49 -10.07 11.26
C SER A 27 19.87 -9.31 9.97
N ARG A 28 19.36 -9.73 8.81
CA ARG A 28 19.59 -9.04 7.53
C ARG A 28 18.86 -7.71 7.44
N THR A 29 17.64 -7.63 7.99
CA THR A 29 16.89 -6.39 8.11
C THR A 29 17.61 -5.43 9.06
N THR A 30 18.00 -5.91 10.24
CA THR A 30 18.76 -5.13 11.23
C THR A 30 20.06 -4.56 10.64
N LEU A 31 20.80 -5.38 9.88
CA LEU A 31 22.03 -4.93 9.23
C LEU A 31 21.80 -3.76 8.25
N LEU A 32 20.63 -3.72 7.60
CA LEU A 32 20.30 -2.71 6.60
C LEU A 32 19.75 -1.42 7.23
N VAL A 33 18.80 -1.56 8.19
CA VAL A 33 18.04 -0.41 8.71
C VAL A 33 18.40 -0.04 10.17
N GLY A 34 19.20 -0.85 10.84
CA GLY A 34 19.61 -0.68 12.25
C GLY A 34 18.58 -1.20 13.26
N ASP A 35 19.05 -1.43 14.49
CA ASP A 35 18.24 -1.99 15.58
C ASP A 35 17.04 -1.11 15.94
N ALA A 36 17.24 0.20 16.06
CA ALA A 36 16.17 1.14 16.41
C ALA A 36 15.01 1.13 15.41
N SER A 37 15.30 0.96 14.12
CA SER A 37 14.29 0.83 13.08
C SER A 37 13.51 -0.48 13.21
N VAL A 38 14.19 -1.58 13.49
CA VAL A 38 13.54 -2.88 13.73
C VAL A 38 12.65 -2.83 14.96
N GLU A 39 13.11 -2.22 16.06
CA GLU A 39 12.28 -2.01 17.26
C GLU A 39 11.04 -1.15 16.96
N THR A 40 11.16 -0.15 16.09
CA THR A 40 10.02 0.65 15.65
C THR A 40 9.01 -0.20 14.88
N LEU A 41 9.48 -1.03 13.95
CA LEU A 41 8.61 -1.95 13.20
C LEU A 41 7.91 -2.97 14.12
N GLN A 42 8.64 -3.53 15.09
CA GLN A 42 8.08 -4.48 16.07
C GLN A 42 6.99 -3.87 16.96
N LYS A 43 7.00 -2.56 17.16
CA LYS A 43 5.97 -1.83 17.91
C LYS A 43 4.84 -1.31 17.05
N SER A 44 4.96 -1.37 15.74
CA SER A 44 3.98 -0.80 14.81
C SER A 44 2.81 -1.73 14.56
N HIS A 45 1.62 -1.14 14.39
CA HIS A 45 0.39 -1.82 14.01
C HIS A 45 -0.05 -1.39 12.60
N VAL A 46 -0.09 -2.32 11.65
CA VAL A 46 -0.48 -2.07 10.26
C VAL A 46 -1.82 -2.72 9.94
N LEU A 47 -2.73 -1.93 9.38
CA LEU A 47 -4.00 -2.43 8.82
C LEU A 47 -3.85 -2.69 7.32
N VAL A 48 -4.11 -3.93 6.88
CA VAL A 48 -4.10 -4.33 5.46
C VAL A 48 -5.50 -4.72 5.03
N VAL A 49 -6.08 -3.99 4.08
CA VAL A 49 -7.45 -4.24 3.58
C VAL A 49 -7.42 -4.70 2.14
N GLY A 50 -7.96 -5.90 1.90
CA GLY A 50 -7.91 -6.64 0.65
C GLY A 50 -6.67 -7.54 0.58
N LEU A 51 -6.87 -8.86 0.52
CA LEU A 51 -5.81 -9.89 0.47
C LEU A 51 -5.79 -10.62 -0.88
N GLY A 52 -6.14 -9.89 -1.94
CA GLY A 52 -6.01 -10.36 -3.31
C GLY A 52 -4.56 -10.36 -3.81
N GLY A 53 -4.36 -10.14 -5.10
CA GLY A 53 -3.04 -10.17 -5.73
C GLY A 53 -2.04 -9.14 -5.21
N VAL A 54 -2.49 -7.97 -4.77
CA VAL A 54 -1.62 -6.93 -4.21
C VAL A 54 -1.46 -7.12 -2.70
N GLY A 55 -2.57 -7.18 -1.97
CA GLY A 55 -2.53 -7.09 -0.51
C GLY A 55 -1.98 -8.34 0.16
N SER A 56 -2.12 -9.51 -0.43
CA SER A 56 -1.52 -10.73 0.13
C SER A 56 0.01 -10.66 0.14
N PHE A 57 0.63 -10.21 -0.96
CA PHE A 57 2.08 -9.98 -1.00
C PHE A 57 2.49 -8.81 -0.12
N ALA A 58 1.71 -7.73 -0.09
CA ALA A 58 1.99 -6.59 0.79
C ALA A 58 2.00 -7.01 2.26
N ALA A 59 0.99 -7.77 2.73
CA ALA A 59 0.93 -8.29 4.09
C ALA A 59 2.13 -9.21 4.41
N GLU A 60 2.51 -10.07 3.47
CA GLU A 60 3.70 -10.93 3.64
C GLU A 60 4.98 -10.10 3.79
N PHE A 61 5.20 -9.07 2.96
CA PHE A 61 6.38 -8.22 3.07
C PHE A 61 6.42 -7.43 4.38
N ILE A 62 5.27 -6.96 4.86
CA ILE A 62 5.16 -6.29 6.17
C ILE A 62 5.50 -7.25 7.32
N ALA A 63 4.98 -8.48 7.30
CA ALA A 63 5.32 -9.50 8.29
C ALA A 63 6.81 -9.87 8.26
N ARG A 64 7.40 -10.02 7.05
CA ARG A 64 8.83 -10.31 6.85
C ARG A 64 9.75 -9.16 7.25
N ALA A 65 9.25 -7.94 7.30
CA ALA A 65 10.00 -6.79 7.81
C ALA A 65 10.04 -6.72 9.34
N GLY A 66 9.27 -7.57 10.04
CA GLY A 66 9.25 -7.64 11.50
C GLY A 66 8.23 -6.72 12.15
N VAL A 67 7.19 -6.27 11.42
CA VAL A 67 6.08 -5.54 12.04
C VAL A 67 5.40 -6.42 13.08
N GLY A 68 5.21 -5.88 14.30
CA GLY A 68 4.79 -6.66 15.45
C GLY A 68 3.29 -6.84 15.59
N GLU A 69 2.48 -5.95 15.00
CA GLU A 69 1.02 -6.07 15.04
C GLU A 69 0.41 -5.81 13.66
N MET A 70 -0.53 -6.64 13.24
CA MET A 70 -1.21 -6.48 11.96
C MET A 70 -2.69 -6.85 12.07
N THR A 71 -3.55 -6.02 11.45
CA THR A 71 -4.95 -6.36 11.18
C THR A 71 -5.09 -6.64 9.69
N ILE A 72 -5.61 -7.80 9.33
CA ILE A 72 -5.89 -8.18 7.94
C ILE A 72 -7.39 -8.31 7.71
N VAL A 73 -7.88 -7.77 6.58
CA VAL A 73 -9.32 -7.73 6.27
C VAL A 73 -9.55 -8.19 4.84
N ASP A 74 -10.30 -9.27 4.66
CA ASP A 74 -10.80 -9.73 3.37
C ASP A 74 -12.03 -10.63 3.57
N GLY A 75 -13.13 -10.34 2.88
CA GLY A 75 -14.37 -11.13 2.95
C GLY A 75 -14.46 -12.25 1.92
N ASP A 76 -13.52 -12.32 0.97
CA ASP A 76 -13.55 -13.29 -0.12
C ASP A 76 -13.04 -14.68 0.31
N VAL A 77 -13.47 -15.68 -0.46
CA VAL A 77 -12.87 -17.01 -0.47
C VAL A 77 -11.93 -17.18 -1.67
N VAL A 78 -11.08 -18.19 -1.61
CA VAL A 78 -10.18 -18.56 -2.71
C VAL A 78 -10.99 -19.12 -3.87
N ASP A 79 -10.84 -18.51 -5.05
CA ASP A 79 -11.42 -18.96 -6.31
C ASP A 79 -10.32 -19.54 -7.24
N PRO A 80 -10.62 -20.56 -8.04
CA PRO A 80 -9.66 -21.14 -9.01
C PRO A 80 -8.98 -20.11 -9.92
N THR A 81 -9.71 -19.06 -10.34
CA THR A 81 -9.20 -17.98 -11.20
C THR A 81 -8.22 -17.05 -10.52
N ASN A 82 -8.06 -17.16 -9.20
CA ASN A 82 -7.12 -16.35 -8.43
C ASN A 82 -5.69 -16.92 -8.46
N ARG A 83 -5.52 -18.20 -8.78
CA ARG A 83 -4.25 -18.94 -8.68
C ARG A 83 -3.12 -18.35 -9.48
N ASN A 84 -3.42 -17.68 -10.57
CA ASN A 84 -2.39 -17.12 -11.42
C ASN A 84 -1.65 -15.91 -10.80
N ARG A 85 -2.22 -15.27 -9.71
CA ARG A 85 -1.68 -14.01 -9.20
C ARG A 85 -1.89 -13.72 -7.72
N GLN A 86 -2.73 -14.48 -7.01
CA GLN A 86 -3.01 -14.25 -5.59
C GLN A 86 -2.27 -15.27 -4.72
N LEU A 87 -1.48 -14.80 -3.78
CA LEU A 87 -0.67 -15.63 -2.89
C LEU A 87 -1.49 -16.68 -2.12
N PRO A 88 -2.70 -16.36 -1.58
CA PRO A 88 -3.51 -17.35 -0.87
C PRO A 88 -4.09 -18.45 -1.77
N ALA A 89 -4.07 -18.30 -3.10
CA ALA A 89 -4.79 -19.22 -3.98
C ALA A 89 -3.91 -20.38 -4.48
N LEU A 90 -4.21 -21.56 -4.01
CA LEU A 90 -3.58 -22.84 -4.40
C LEU A 90 -4.60 -23.77 -5.04
N ALA A 91 -4.14 -24.84 -5.68
CA ALA A 91 -5.02 -25.86 -6.25
C ALA A 91 -5.82 -26.63 -5.19
N THR A 92 -5.35 -26.62 -3.96
CA THR A 92 -5.83 -27.46 -2.86
C THR A 92 -6.72 -26.73 -1.85
N ASN A 93 -6.93 -25.39 -1.99
CA ASN A 93 -7.63 -24.61 -0.97
C ASN A 93 -8.79 -23.75 -1.52
N HIS A 94 -9.40 -24.16 -2.65
CA HIS A 94 -10.57 -23.46 -3.18
C HIS A 94 -11.71 -23.45 -2.16
N GLY A 95 -12.40 -22.30 -2.04
CA GLY A 95 -13.48 -22.10 -1.09
C GLY A 95 -13.03 -21.74 0.33
N MET A 96 -11.74 -21.82 0.64
CA MET A 96 -11.22 -21.37 1.94
C MET A 96 -11.18 -19.84 2.03
N SER A 97 -11.39 -19.29 3.23
CA SER A 97 -11.26 -17.85 3.48
C SER A 97 -9.84 -17.38 3.18
N LYS A 98 -9.71 -16.33 2.36
CA LYS A 98 -8.41 -15.71 2.07
C LYS A 98 -7.75 -15.15 3.33
N ALA A 99 -8.55 -14.54 4.22
CA ALA A 99 -8.04 -13.96 5.45
C ALA A 99 -7.50 -15.03 6.41
N GLU A 100 -8.19 -16.16 6.58
CA GLU A 100 -7.74 -17.26 7.44
C GLU A 100 -6.47 -17.90 6.89
N TRP A 101 -6.45 -18.22 5.60
CA TRP A 101 -5.27 -18.82 4.98
C TRP A 101 -4.04 -17.87 5.07
N MET A 102 -4.25 -16.58 4.84
CA MET A 102 -3.16 -15.61 5.00
C MET A 102 -2.72 -15.50 6.46
N ALA A 103 -3.63 -15.62 7.44
CA ALA A 103 -3.27 -15.60 8.85
C ALA A 103 -2.32 -16.75 9.22
N GLU A 104 -2.63 -17.97 8.80
CA GLU A 104 -1.75 -19.13 9.00
C GLU A 104 -0.35 -18.88 8.41
N ARG A 105 -0.31 -18.37 7.17
CA ARG A 105 0.95 -18.08 6.49
C ARG A 105 1.75 -16.98 7.18
N LEU A 106 1.12 -15.87 7.57
CA LEU A 106 1.79 -14.76 8.24
C LEU A 106 2.34 -15.16 9.61
N THR A 107 1.58 -15.96 10.36
CA THR A 107 2.04 -16.54 11.65
C THR A 107 3.20 -17.53 11.45
N ALA A 108 3.18 -18.30 10.36
CA ALA A 108 4.30 -19.20 10.04
C ALA A 108 5.60 -18.42 9.65
N ILE A 109 5.47 -17.20 9.12
CA ILE A 109 6.61 -16.32 8.79
C ILE A 109 7.13 -15.60 10.05
N ASN A 110 6.21 -15.04 10.83
CA ASN A 110 6.51 -14.28 12.04
C ASN A 110 5.62 -14.82 13.18
N PRO A 111 6.09 -15.84 13.95
CA PRO A 111 5.28 -16.43 15.02
C PRO A 111 4.96 -15.46 16.16
N GLU A 112 5.70 -14.37 16.28
CA GLU A 112 5.54 -13.36 17.33
C GLU A 112 4.54 -12.26 16.95
N ILE A 113 4.04 -12.26 15.70
CA ILE A 113 3.13 -11.22 15.22
C ILE A 113 1.78 -11.30 15.95
N LYS A 114 1.34 -10.18 16.49
CA LYS A 114 -0.03 -10.05 17.00
C LYS A 114 -0.97 -9.82 15.83
N LEU A 115 -1.69 -10.84 15.40
CA LEU A 115 -2.49 -10.84 14.19
C LEU A 115 -3.99 -10.81 14.50
N HIS A 116 -4.69 -9.82 13.93
CA HIS A 116 -6.14 -9.68 13.99
C HIS A 116 -6.73 -9.99 12.62
N VAL A 117 -7.63 -10.99 12.56
CA VAL A 117 -8.20 -11.50 11.31
C VAL A 117 -9.66 -11.09 11.20
N ARG A 118 -10.01 -10.40 10.11
CA ARG A 118 -11.39 -9.99 9.84
C ARG A 118 -11.85 -10.52 8.48
N LYS A 119 -12.95 -11.27 8.48
CA LYS A 119 -13.60 -11.85 7.28
C LYS A 119 -14.75 -10.96 6.81
N ASP A 120 -14.50 -9.65 6.73
CA ASP A 120 -15.51 -8.67 6.41
C ASP A 120 -15.41 -8.17 4.96
N PHE A 121 -16.55 -8.07 4.28
CA PHE A 121 -16.67 -7.22 3.10
C PHE A 121 -16.81 -5.77 3.52
N LEU A 122 -16.04 -4.90 2.88
CA LEU A 122 -16.00 -3.49 3.26
C LEU A 122 -17.23 -2.73 2.71
N THR A 123 -18.13 -2.37 3.61
CA THR A 123 -19.22 -1.40 3.40
C THR A 123 -18.82 -0.04 3.99
N PRO A 124 -19.57 1.06 3.75
CA PRO A 124 -19.29 2.35 4.39
C PRO A 124 -19.17 2.28 5.91
N ASP A 125 -20.15 1.63 6.57
CA ASP A 125 -20.19 1.49 8.03
C ASP A 125 -19.04 0.63 8.55
N LYS A 126 -18.73 -0.46 7.86
CA LYS A 126 -17.60 -1.32 8.17
C LYS A 126 -16.26 -0.61 8.01
N ALA A 127 -16.14 0.31 7.06
CA ALA A 127 -14.91 1.08 6.87
C ALA A 127 -14.61 1.98 8.08
N ASP A 128 -15.64 2.65 8.62
CA ASP A 128 -15.49 3.48 9.81
C ASP A 128 -15.20 2.61 11.05
N GLU A 129 -15.94 1.50 11.24
CA GLU A 129 -15.72 0.54 12.32
C GLU A 129 -14.26 0.02 12.32
N ILE A 130 -13.78 -0.44 11.17
CA ILE A 130 -12.42 -0.99 11.03
C ILE A 130 -11.36 0.06 11.30
N CYS A 131 -11.50 1.28 10.77
CA CYS A 131 -10.54 2.35 11.00
C CYS A 131 -10.49 2.84 12.46
N GLN A 132 -11.54 2.59 13.24
CA GLN A 132 -11.63 2.97 14.66
C GLN A 132 -11.38 1.81 15.62
N ALA A 133 -11.25 0.58 15.12
CA ALA A 133 -11.13 -0.63 15.94
C ALA A 133 -9.83 -0.70 16.75
N ALA A 134 -8.77 0.00 16.31
CA ALA A 134 -7.49 0.06 16.99
C ALA A 134 -6.70 1.32 16.60
N SER A 135 -5.61 1.60 17.32
CA SER A 135 -4.64 2.62 16.94
C SER A 135 -3.70 2.04 15.87
N TYR A 136 -3.97 2.35 14.61
CA TYR A 136 -3.12 1.94 13.50
C TYR A 136 -2.06 3.00 13.20
N ASP A 137 -0.81 2.58 13.05
CA ASP A 137 0.27 3.45 12.58
C ASP A 137 0.20 3.66 11.07
N TYR A 138 -0.35 2.67 10.34
CA TYR A 138 -0.49 2.74 8.89
C TYR A 138 -1.65 1.90 8.36
N VAL A 139 -2.30 2.38 7.30
CA VAL A 139 -3.34 1.66 6.55
C VAL A 139 -2.84 1.37 5.14
N MET A 140 -2.98 0.11 4.70
CA MET A 140 -2.71 -0.32 3.33
C MET A 140 -4.02 -0.66 2.64
N ASP A 141 -4.41 0.17 1.69
CA ASP A 141 -5.57 -0.06 0.84
C ASP A 141 -5.17 -0.82 -0.42
N CYS A 142 -5.46 -2.10 -0.43
CA CYS A 142 -5.21 -3.02 -1.53
C CYS A 142 -6.50 -3.49 -2.24
N ILE A 143 -7.60 -2.75 -2.06
CA ILE A 143 -8.91 -3.06 -2.64
C ILE A 143 -8.91 -2.75 -4.13
N ASP A 144 -9.47 -3.64 -4.94
CA ASP A 144 -9.57 -3.50 -6.41
C ASP A 144 -10.94 -2.99 -6.91
N SER A 145 -11.87 -2.70 -6.01
CA SER A 145 -13.19 -2.15 -6.32
C SER A 145 -13.34 -0.71 -5.81
N ILE A 146 -14.06 0.12 -6.58
CA ILE A 146 -14.07 1.59 -6.37
C ILE A 146 -14.79 1.97 -5.08
N THR A 147 -15.99 1.44 -4.84
CA THR A 147 -16.83 1.89 -3.72
C THR A 147 -16.20 1.57 -2.36
N PRO A 148 -15.81 0.31 -2.07
CA PRO A 148 -15.15 -0.02 -0.81
C PRO A 148 -13.84 0.76 -0.62
N LYS A 149 -13.02 0.88 -1.67
CA LYS A 149 -11.79 1.68 -1.64
C LYS A 149 -12.04 3.13 -1.24
N LEU A 150 -13.05 3.77 -1.81
CA LEU A 150 -13.41 5.14 -1.45
C LEU A 150 -13.86 5.25 0.00
N CYS A 151 -14.63 4.28 0.51
CA CYS A 151 -15.07 4.25 1.90
C CYS A 151 -13.88 4.16 2.84
N LEU A 152 -12.94 3.26 2.57
CA LEU A 152 -11.72 3.11 3.38
C LEU A 152 -10.85 4.38 3.36
N ILE A 153 -10.60 4.96 2.17
CA ILE A 153 -9.79 6.19 2.07
C ILE A 153 -10.44 7.35 2.83
N VAL A 154 -11.75 7.52 2.68
CA VAL A 154 -12.49 8.60 3.36
C VAL A 154 -12.43 8.41 4.87
N SER A 155 -12.68 7.19 5.35
CA SER A 155 -12.65 6.85 6.77
C SER A 155 -11.24 7.05 7.35
N ALA A 156 -10.20 6.51 6.71
CA ALA A 156 -8.82 6.67 7.15
C ALA A 156 -8.42 8.16 7.25
N LYS A 157 -8.78 8.97 6.22
CA LYS A 157 -8.50 10.42 6.24
C LYS A 157 -9.26 11.16 7.34
N ARG A 158 -10.53 10.80 7.59
CA ARG A 158 -11.34 11.39 8.66
C ARG A 158 -10.76 11.09 10.05
N ASN A 159 -10.22 9.90 10.23
CA ASN A 159 -9.59 9.45 11.48
C ASN A 159 -8.11 9.85 11.58
N GLY A 160 -7.56 10.64 10.65
CA GLY A 160 -6.16 11.10 10.69
C GLY A 160 -5.12 10.00 10.46
N LEU A 161 -5.52 8.82 9.95
CA LEU A 161 -4.63 7.69 9.72
C LEU A 161 -3.74 7.92 8.50
N LYS A 162 -2.47 7.52 8.60
CA LYS A 162 -1.59 7.40 7.44
C LYS A 162 -2.10 6.28 6.55
N ILE A 163 -2.14 6.53 5.23
CA ILE A 163 -2.66 5.54 4.27
C ILE A 163 -1.87 5.56 2.97
N VAL A 164 -1.52 4.37 2.47
CA VAL A 164 -1.11 4.13 1.08
C VAL A 164 -2.18 3.35 0.35
N SER A 165 -2.48 3.73 -0.89
CA SER A 165 -3.52 3.10 -1.70
C SER A 165 -2.95 2.57 -3.00
N SER A 166 -3.09 1.26 -3.25
CA SER A 166 -2.74 0.66 -4.54
C SER A 166 -3.77 1.00 -5.59
N MET A 167 -3.31 1.44 -6.75
CA MET A 167 -4.17 1.64 -7.92
C MET A 167 -4.29 0.36 -8.75
N GLY A 168 -4.73 0.46 -9.99
CA GLY A 168 -5.00 -0.70 -10.85
C GLY A 168 -3.75 -1.47 -11.27
N ALA A 169 -3.59 -2.70 -10.82
CA ALA A 169 -2.52 -3.61 -11.23
C ALA A 169 -2.85 -4.45 -12.47
N GLY A 170 -4.12 -4.49 -12.90
CA GLY A 170 -4.54 -5.22 -14.10
C GLY A 170 -4.20 -4.51 -15.40
N GLY A 171 -4.00 -5.28 -16.48
CA GLY A 171 -3.63 -4.77 -17.80
C GLY A 171 -2.21 -4.23 -17.88
N LYS A 172 -1.31 -4.66 -17.02
CA LYS A 172 0.09 -4.22 -16.92
C LYS A 172 1.02 -5.41 -17.05
N MET A 173 2.21 -5.16 -17.59
CA MET A 173 3.25 -6.18 -17.77
C MET A 173 4.64 -5.72 -17.33
N ASP A 174 4.91 -4.41 -17.35
CA ASP A 174 6.23 -3.86 -17.02
C ASP A 174 6.29 -3.37 -15.57
N PRO A 175 6.94 -4.11 -14.64
CA PRO A 175 7.07 -3.72 -13.24
C PRO A 175 7.95 -2.49 -13.04
N THR A 176 8.83 -2.14 -13.99
CA THR A 176 9.69 -0.95 -13.92
C THR A 176 8.93 0.35 -14.08
N ARG A 177 7.67 0.27 -14.54
CA ARG A 177 6.77 1.40 -14.70
C ARG A 177 5.88 1.66 -13.48
N ILE A 178 6.07 0.91 -12.41
CA ILE A 178 5.40 1.17 -11.13
C ILE A 178 6.03 2.39 -10.46
N LYS A 179 5.17 3.29 -9.97
CA LYS A 179 5.55 4.56 -9.35
C LYS A 179 4.80 4.78 -8.05
N VAL A 180 5.45 5.47 -7.13
CA VAL A 180 4.83 6.01 -5.90
C VAL A 180 4.61 7.50 -6.11
N ALA A 181 3.37 7.97 -5.97
CA ALA A 181 3.01 9.38 -6.18
C ALA A 181 1.84 9.79 -5.29
N ASP A 182 1.62 11.11 -5.18
CA ASP A 182 0.31 11.59 -4.74
C ASP A 182 -0.76 11.21 -5.79
N LEU A 183 -1.96 10.85 -5.35
CA LEU A 183 -3.06 10.48 -6.24
C LEU A 183 -3.32 11.54 -7.32
N TYR A 184 -3.14 12.82 -6.99
CA TYR A 184 -3.36 13.94 -7.92
C TYR A 184 -2.23 14.14 -8.92
N ASP A 185 -1.12 13.43 -8.77
CA ASP A 185 0.00 13.41 -9.72
C ASP A 185 0.03 12.13 -10.58
N THR A 186 -0.96 11.22 -10.41
CA THR A 186 -1.13 10.02 -11.24
C THR A 186 -1.62 10.36 -12.65
N TYR A 187 -1.26 9.55 -13.63
CA TYR A 187 -1.66 9.69 -15.04
C TYR A 187 -1.73 8.31 -15.72
N THR A 188 -2.38 8.23 -16.88
CA THR A 188 -2.56 7.00 -17.67
C THR A 188 -3.40 5.91 -17.01
N ASP A 189 -3.47 5.85 -15.68
CA ASP A 189 -4.24 4.89 -14.91
C ASP A 189 -5.72 5.31 -14.79
N HIS A 190 -6.61 4.55 -15.43
CA HIS A 190 -8.06 4.80 -15.41
C HIS A 190 -8.68 4.60 -14.02
N PHE A 191 -8.19 3.63 -13.26
CA PHE A 191 -8.68 3.37 -11.91
C PHE A 191 -8.35 4.54 -10.98
N ALA A 192 -7.09 5.00 -10.99
CA ALA A 192 -6.66 6.19 -10.26
C ALA A 192 -7.46 7.45 -10.68
N LEU A 193 -7.76 7.62 -11.98
CA LEU A 193 -8.60 8.71 -12.47
C LEU A 193 -10.00 8.69 -11.86
N GLN A 194 -10.64 7.50 -11.77
CA GLN A 194 -11.97 7.35 -11.16
C GLN A 194 -11.95 7.65 -9.67
N ILE A 195 -10.98 7.14 -8.93
CA ILE A 195 -10.80 7.41 -7.50
C ILE A 195 -10.58 8.91 -7.28
N ARG A 196 -9.66 9.54 -8.02
CA ARG A 196 -9.36 10.97 -7.92
C ARG A 196 -10.60 11.85 -8.16
N LYS A 197 -11.40 11.56 -9.21
CA LYS A 197 -12.62 12.31 -9.52
C LYS A 197 -13.65 12.24 -8.37
N ARG A 198 -13.82 11.07 -7.77
CA ARG A 198 -14.80 10.84 -6.70
C ARG A 198 -14.35 11.42 -5.37
N LEU A 199 -13.05 11.32 -5.02
CA LEU A 199 -12.51 11.93 -3.81
C LEU A 199 -12.57 13.45 -3.87
N ARG A 200 -12.33 14.05 -5.06
CA ARG A 200 -12.49 15.50 -5.25
C ARG A 200 -13.91 15.97 -4.96
N ARG A 201 -14.94 15.22 -5.38
CA ARG A 201 -16.35 15.53 -5.07
C ARG A 201 -16.68 15.43 -3.57
N LYS A 202 -15.86 14.71 -2.80
CA LYS A 202 -15.95 14.58 -1.34
C LYS A 202 -15.04 15.58 -0.60
N GLY A 203 -14.44 16.54 -1.29
CA GLY A 203 -13.55 17.54 -0.71
C GLY A 203 -12.15 17.04 -0.35
N ILE A 204 -11.79 15.79 -0.71
CA ILE A 204 -10.48 15.23 -0.43
C ILE A 204 -9.52 15.61 -1.56
N GLY A 205 -8.52 16.43 -1.22
CA GLY A 205 -7.47 16.92 -2.10
C GLY A 205 -6.19 16.06 -2.06
N LYS A 206 -5.04 16.72 -2.25
CA LYS A 206 -3.72 16.10 -2.15
C LYS A 206 -3.43 15.48 -0.78
N GLY A 207 -2.38 14.66 -0.71
CA GLY A 207 -1.93 14.02 0.51
C GLY A 207 -2.33 12.54 0.62
N LEU A 208 -2.76 11.91 -0.49
CA LEU A 208 -2.94 10.46 -0.55
C LEU A 208 -1.79 9.84 -1.35
N ILE A 209 -0.91 9.13 -0.68
CA ILE A 209 0.16 8.36 -1.31
C ILE A 209 -0.46 7.16 -2.03
N THR A 210 -0.09 6.97 -3.30
CA THR A 210 -0.58 5.87 -4.13
C THR A 210 0.56 5.16 -4.86
N VAL A 211 0.34 3.87 -5.08
CA VAL A 211 1.15 3.06 -5.99
C VAL A 211 0.35 2.86 -7.27
N PHE A 212 0.91 3.27 -8.42
CA PHE A 212 0.27 3.15 -9.71
C PHE A 212 1.31 2.81 -10.80
N SER A 213 0.86 2.40 -11.98
CA SER A 213 1.72 2.27 -13.16
C SER A 213 1.29 3.23 -14.26
N ASP A 214 2.26 3.85 -14.93
CA ASP A 214 2.00 4.69 -16.10
C ASP A 214 1.92 3.88 -17.41
N GLU A 215 1.96 2.57 -17.34
CA GLU A 215 1.74 1.68 -18.47
C GLU A 215 0.28 1.74 -18.93
N PRO A 216 0.00 1.99 -20.22
CA PRO A 216 -1.37 1.94 -20.74
C PRO A 216 -1.91 0.50 -20.71
N SER A 217 -3.13 0.31 -20.23
CA SER A 217 -3.80 -0.99 -20.30
C SER A 217 -4.43 -1.18 -21.68
N PRO A 218 -4.16 -2.30 -22.38
CA PRO A 218 -4.79 -2.57 -23.67
C PRO A 218 -6.29 -2.81 -23.48
N LYS A 219 -7.11 -2.31 -24.41
CA LYS A 219 -8.57 -2.48 -24.35
C LYS A 219 -9.00 -3.95 -24.40
N SER A 220 -8.23 -4.79 -25.08
CA SER A 220 -8.44 -6.25 -25.16
C SER A 220 -8.27 -6.98 -23.84
N ALA A 221 -7.60 -6.36 -22.85
CA ALA A 221 -7.42 -6.94 -21.53
C ALA A 221 -8.60 -6.68 -20.57
N ILE A 222 -9.67 -6.05 -21.04
CA ILE A 222 -10.84 -5.69 -20.21
C ILE A 222 -11.96 -6.67 -20.51
N MET A 223 -12.51 -7.28 -19.46
CA MET A 223 -13.71 -8.10 -19.50
C MET A 223 -14.80 -7.48 -18.61
N LEU A 224 -16.02 -7.35 -19.12
CA LEU A 224 -17.16 -6.95 -18.30
C LEU A 224 -17.59 -8.11 -17.41
N THR A 225 -18.01 -7.79 -16.19
CA THR A 225 -18.51 -8.74 -15.20
C THR A 225 -19.98 -8.45 -14.89
N ASP A 226 -20.64 -9.35 -14.17
CA ASP A 226 -22.03 -9.22 -13.72
C ASP A 226 -22.27 -8.08 -12.70
N GLY A 227 -21.22 -7.45 -12.23
CA GLY A 227 -21.29 -6.37 -11.23
C GLY A 227 -21.33 -6.84 -9.78
N ALA A 228 -21.24 -8.15 -9.51
CA ALA A 228 -21.14 -8.67 -8.16
C ALA A 228 -19.96 -8.07 -7.40
N ASN A 229 -20.08 -7.95 -6.08
CA ASN A 229 -19.06 -7.40 -5.18
C ASN A 229 -18.49 -6.04 -5.64
N PHE A 230 -19.34 -5.16 -6.21
CA PHE A 230 -18.98 -3.84 -6.72
C PHE A 230 -17.98 -3.86 -7.91
N LYS A 231 -17.76 -5.01 -8.56
CA LYS A 231 -16.90 -5.17 -9.74
C LYS A 231 -17.74 -5.16 -11.02
N LYS A 232 -17.59 -4.12 -11.82
CA LYS A 232 -18.23 -3.99 -13.15
C LYS A 232 -17.34 -4.47 -14.29
N SER A 233 -16.05 -4.64 -14.05
CA SER A 233 -15.07 -5.13 -15.02
C SER A 233 -13.92 -5.82 -14.34
N ALA A 234 -13.38 -6.84 -14.99
CA ALA A 234 -12.13 -7.48 -14.62
C ALA A 234 -11.06 -7.16 -15.68
N TYR A 235 -9.81 -7.19 -15.27
CA TYR A 235 -8.68 -6.97 -16.17
C TYR A 235 -7.82 -8.23 -16.22
N GLY A 236 -7.37 -8.58 -17.41
CA GLY A 236 -6.31 -9.56 -17.59
C GLY A 236 -5.11 -9.14 -16.73
N THR A 237 -4.58 -10.06 -15.94
CA THR A 237 -3.51 -9.76 -14.98
C THR A 237 -2.47 -10.87 -15.02
N ILE A 238 -1.22 -10.49 -15.22
CA ILE A 238 -0.07 -11.40 -15.15
C ILE A 238 0.34 -11.62 -13.68
N SER A 239 0.99 -12.73 -13.39
CA SER A 239 1.28 -13.22 -12.05
C SER A 239 2.07 -12.25 -11.16
N TYR A 240 3.12 -11.63 -11.68
CA TYR A 240 4.11 -10.87 -10.90
C TYR A 240 3.75 -9.39 -10.69
N ILE A 241 2.92 -8.81 -11.53
CA ILE A 241 2.59 -7.37 -11.45
C ILE A 241 1.88 -7.01 -10.12
N PRO A 242 0.86 -7.75 -9.67
CA PRO A 242 0.25 -7.45 -8.37
C PRO A 242 1.23 -7.59 -7.20
N ALA A 243 2.13 -8.58 -7.25
CA ALA A 243 3.18 -8.76 -6.25
C ALA A 243 4.14 -7.55 -6.22
N ALA A 244 4.53 -7.03 -7.38
CA ALA A 244 5.37 -5.83 -7.47
C ALA A 244 4.67 -4.58 -6.91
N PHE A 245 3.35 -4.41 -7.16
CA PHE A 245 2.55 -3.37 -6.51
C PHE A 245 2.50 -3.57 -4.99
N GLY A 246 2.33 -4.81 -4.51
CA GLY A 246 2.36 -5.16 -3.10
C GLY A 246 3.69 -4.79 -2.44
N GLY A 247 4.80 -5.11 -3.11
CA GLY A 247 6.15 -4.73 -2.67
C GLY A 247 6.35 -3.22 -2.60
N ALA A 248 5.86 -2.48 -3.60
CA ALA A 248 5.93 -1.03 -3.60
C ALA A 248 5.09 -0.41 -2.46
N CYS A 249 3.89 -0.92 -2.19
CA CYS A 249 3.06 -0.50 -1.05
C CYS A 249 3.75 -0.78 0.28
N ALA A 250 4.27 -1.99 0.47
CA ALA A 250 5.01 -2.36 1.67
C ALA A 250 6.26 -1.50 1.88
N SER A 251 7.00 -1.20 0.80
CA SER A 251 8.14 -0.29 0.83
C SER A 251 7.78 1.12 1.32
N VAL A 252 6.62 1.66 0.90
CA VAL A 252 6.12 2.95 1.39
C VAL A 252 5.88 2.89 2.89
N VAL A 253 5.16 1.88 3.36
CA VAL A 253 4.80 1.71 4.78
C VAL A 253 6.04 1.54 5.65
N ILE A 254 6.91 0.60 5.30
CA ILE A 254 8.13 0.29 6.07
C ILE A 254 9.01 1.54 6.18
N ARG A 255 9.29 2.21 5.05
CA ARG A 255 10.14 3.41 5.05
C ARG A 255 9.54 4.55 5.86
N ASP A 256 8.23 4.81 5.74
CA ASP A 256 7.58 5.88 6.52
C ASP A 256 7.57 5.57 8.03
N LEU A 257 7.35 4.31 8.42
CA LEU A 257 7.38 3.90 9.83
C LEU A 257 8.76 4.11 10.46
N ILE A 258 9.84 3.82 9.73
CA ILE A 258 11.21 4.02 10.24
C ILE A 258 11.78 5.43 9.98
N GLY A 259 10.95 6.36 9.49
CA GLY A 259 11.36 7.76 9.26
C GLY A 259 12.19 7.99 8.00
N GLU A 260 12.26 7.02 7.08
CA GLU A 260 12.96 7.17 5.81
C GLU A 260 12.14 7.99 4.81
N LYS A 261 12.84 8.84 4.07
CA LYS A 261 12.20 9.72 3.08
C LYS A 261 11.60 8.93 1.92
N ILE A 262 10.35 9.25 1.57
CA ILE A 262 9.68 8.72 0.39
C ILE A 262 9.66 9.78 -0.70
N ASP A 263 10.43 9.55 -1.78
CA ASP A 263 10.42 10.43 -2.94
C ASP A 263 9.22 10.12 -3.84
N LEU A 264 8.25 11.03 -3.85
CA LEU A 264 7.05 10.90 -4.65
C LEU A 264 7.30 11.35 -6.10
N HIS A 265 6.92 10.51 -7.04
CA HIS A 265 6.91 10.87 -8.46
C HIS A 265 5.97 12.06 -8.71
N LYS A 266 6.45 13.05 -9.47
CA LYS A 266 5.67 14.23 -9.86
C LYS A 266 5.36 14.19 -11.35
N ASN A 267 4.14 14.52 -11.71
CA ASN A 267 3.73 14.65 -13.11
C ASN A 267 4.16 16.01 -13.68
N LYS A 268 5.34 16.04 -14.30
CA LYS A 268 5.90 17.28 -14.90
C LYS A 268 4.93 17.96 -15.87
N LYS A 269 4.17 17.21 -16.68
CA LYS A 269 3.19 17.79 -17.62
C LYS A 269 2.08 18.58 -16.90
N LEU A 270 1.62 18.10 -15.75
CA LEU A 270 0.64 18.82 -14.91
C LEU A 270 1.25 20.10 -14.33
N ASP A 271 2.49 20.06 -13.90
CA ASP A 271 3.17 21.24 -13.36
C ASP A 271 3.42 22.31 -14.42
N ASP A 272 3.78 21.92 -15.63
CA ASP A 272 3.95 22.84 -16.78
C ASP A 272 2.62 23.46 -17.21
N MET A 273 1.53 22.69 -17.22
CA MET A 273 0.19 23.23 -17.50
C MET A 273 -0.27 24.22 -16.42
N LYS A 274 0.04 23.96 -15.14
CA LYS A 274 -0.26 24.91 -14.06
C LYS A 274 0.54 26.19 -14.19
N LYS A 275 1.84 26.10 -14.47
CA LYS A 275 2.70 27.27 -14.72
C LYS A 275 2.17 28.12 -15.88
N LYS A 276 1.79 27.51 -17.01
CA LYS A 276 1.18 28.21 -18.13
C LYS A 276 -0.12 28.91 -17.74
N ARG A 277 -1.04 28.27 -17.02
CA ARG A 277 -2.29 28.91 -16.55
C ARG A 277 -2.04 30.13 -15.67
N VAL A 278 -1.07 30.04 -14.75
CA VAL A 278 -0.70 31.17 -13.88
C VAL A 278 -0.09 32.32 -14.68
N SER A 279 0.72 32.02 -15.70
CA SER A 279 1.28 33.08 -16.60
C SER A 279 0.20 33.77 -17.42
N TRP A 280 -0.79 33.02 -17.93
CA TRP A 280 -1.94 33.58 -18.66
C TRP A 280 -2.81 34.49 -17.79
N ALA A 281 -3.04 34.12 -16.54
CA ALA A 281 -3.83 34.93 -15.60
C ALA A 281 -3.14 36.25 -15.18
N LYS A 282 -1.83 36.35 -15.37
CA LYS A 282 -1.03 37.57 -15.07
C LYS A 282 -0.82 38.47 -16.25
N THR A 283 -1.18 38.04 -17.46
CA THR A 283 -1.06 38.89 -18.68
C THR A 283 -2.34 39.71 -18.80
N PRO A 284 -2.29 41.04 -18.70
CA PRO A 284 -3.48 41.87 -18.92
C PRO A 284 -4.00 41.68 -20.35
N PRO A 285 -5.31 41.76 -20.56
CA PRO A 285 -5.87 41.69 -21.91
C PRO A 285 -5.19 42.76 -22.79
N LYS A 286 -4.75 42.35 -23.97
CA LYS A 286 -4.26 43.31 -24.96
C LYS A 286 -5.40 44.31 -25.26
N THR A 287 -5.22 45.56 -24.91
CA THR A 287 -6.12 46.64 -25.36
C THR A 287 -5.99 46.73 -26.87
N ASP A 288 -7.10 46.54 -27.55
CA ASP A 288 -7.19 46.75 -29.00
C ASP A 288 -6.99 48.25 -29.26
N PRO A 289 -6.00 48.67 -30.07
CA PRO A 289 -5.75 50.08 -30.30
C PRO A 289 -6.77 50.71 -31.27
N SER A 290 -7.84 50.02 -31.65
CA SER A 290 -8.85 50.46 -32.61
C SER A 290 -10.23 50.81 -32.03
N VAL A 291 -10.32 51.08 -30.70
CA VAL A 291 -11.55 51.64 -30.08
C VAL A 291 -11.23 52.98 -29.42
#